data_ccdd5535150714fc7c353f73f6d57c70
#
_entry.id   ccdd5535150714fc7c353f73f6d57c70
#
_cell.length_a   1.000
_cell.length_b   1.000
_cell.length_c   1.000
_cell.angle_alpha   90.00
_cell.angle_beta   90.00
_cell.angle_gamma   90.00
#
_symmetry.space_group_name_H-M   'P 1'
#
loop_
_entity.id
_entity.type
_entity.pdbx_description
1 polymer ?
#
loop_
_entity_poly.entity_id
_entity_poly.type
_entity_poly.pdbx_seq_one_letter_code
_entity_poly.pdbx_strand_id
1 'polypeptide(L)'
;TDGKLVTFAGGTKDNAITRECEASLIYTDAAEAEKAEKIACDLAEKMAEEITPYEEDFSCEVSVEDNRTVQAVPNADAKAFVGALRLAPNGVYRRNMKMDGFVVVSSNIGVARADEDKLVIVISPRSSVASLQEDAKERFTLLGETFGFEVTCSGEYPGWSYAEESRIREVFAESYRELFGTEM
;
A
#
# COMPACT_ATOMS: atom_id res chain seq x y z
N THR A 1 24.52 -3.70 0.63
CA THR A 1 24.71 -4.14 2.02
C THR A 1 24.25 -5.59 2.17
N ASP A 2 24.86 -6.35 3.07
CA ASP A 2 24.52 -7.75 3.34
C ASP A 2 23.48 -7.91 4.47
N GLY A 3 22.69 -6.87 4.68
CA GLY A 3 21.60 -6.87 5.66
C GLY A 3 20.54 -7.92 5.38
N LYS A 4 20.04 -8.55 6.44
CA LYS A 4 18.94 -9.49 6.37
C LYS A 4 17.70 -8.88 7.01
N LEU A 5 16.57 -9.02 6.38
CA LEU A 5 15.28 -8.60 6.94
C LEU A 5 14.95 -9.44 8.17
N VAL A 6 14.58 -8.80 9.26
CA VAL A 6 14.10 -9.44 10.49
C VAL A 6 12.60 -9.29 10.58
N THR A 7 12.10 -8.05 10.54
CA THR A 7 10.68 -7.76 10.55
C THR A 7 10.34 -6.66 9.56
N PHE A 8 9.11 -6.68 9.10
CA PHE A 8 8.47 -5.61 8.37
C PHE A 8 7.00 -5.54 8.80
N ALA A 9 6.54 -4.36 9.15
CA ALA A 9 5.14 -4.14 9.50
C ALA A 9 4.68 -2.80 8.95
N GLY A 10 3.67 -2.82 8.10
CA GLY A 10 3.03 -1.63 7.56
C GLY A 10 1.52 -1.82 7.42
N GLY A 11 0.77 -0.82 7.84
CA GLY A 11 -0.68 -0.82 7.79
C GLY A 11 -1.39 -1.78 8.75
N THR A 12 -2.68 -1.54 8.94
CA THR A 12 -3.49 -2.26 9.94
C THR A 12 -4.77 -2.84 9.37
N LYS A 13 -5.28 -2.30 8.25
CA LYS A 13 -6.53 -2.72 7.61
C LYS A 13 -6.40 -2.70 6.09
N ASP A 14 -7.02 -3.67 5.45
CA ASP A 14 -7.07 -3.83 4.00
C ASP A 14 -7.65 -2.62 3.25
N ASN A 15 -8.62 -1.95 3.84
CA ASN A 15 -9.36 -0.83 3.24
C ASN A 15 -8.94 0.56 3.75
N ALA A 16 -7.84 0.65 4.50
CA ALA A 16 -7.29 1.91 4.97
C ALA A 16 -5.94 2.19 4.31
N ILE A 17 -5.69 3.45 3.96
CA ILE A 17 -4.36 3.88 3.49
C ILE A 17 -3.37 3.68 4.64
N THR A 18 -2.26 3.02 4.34
CA THR A 18 -1.19 2.75 5.30
C THR A 18 -0.57 4.08 5.74
N ARG A 19 -0.56 4.32 7.06
CA ARG A 19 -0.07 5.56 7.66
C ARG A 19 1.32 5.42 8.29
N GLU A 20 1.71 4.19 8.59
CA GLU A 20 2.97 3.88 9.27
C GLU A 20 3.56 2.59 8.74
N CYS A 21 4.88 2.52 8.77
CA CYS A 21 5.63 1.33 8.39
C CYS A 21 6.92 1.28 9.20
N GLU A 22 7.24 0.11 9.71
CA GLU A 22 8.47 -0.19 10.42
C GLU A 22 9.17 -1.37 9.76
N ALA A 23 10.50 -1.31 9.67
CA ALA A 23 11.32 -2.42 9.20
C ALA A 23 12.57 -2.55 10.05
N SER A 24 12.93 -3.79 10.41
CA SER A 24 14.20 -4.07 11.08
C SER A 24 15.06 -5.00 10.23
N LEU A 25 16.36 -4.68 10.20
CA LEU A 25 17.36 -5.45 9.50
C LEU A 25 18.49 -5.79 10.46
N ILE A 26 19.14 -6.94 10.25
CA ILE A 26 20.32 -7.33 11.01
C ILE A 26 21.55 -7.40 10.10
N TYR A 27 22.67 -6.98 10.63
CA TYR A 27 23.99 -7.03 10.01
C TYR A 27 24.94 -7.79 10.92
N THR A 28 25.87 -8.53 10.33
CA THR A 28 26.93 -9.22 11.07
C THR A 28 28.20 -8.37 11.17
N ASP A 29 28.30 -7.32 10.38
CA ASP A 29 29.42 -6.39 10.33
C ASP A 29 28.94 -4.97 10.67
N ALA A 30 29.55 -4.37 11.69
CA ALA A 30 29.23 -3.02 12.14
C ALA A 30 29.43 -1.96 11.03
N ALA A 31 30.48 -2.10 10.21
CA ALA A 31 30.72 -1.17 9.11
C ALA A 31 29.63 -1.24 8.01
N GLU A 32 29.06 -2.43 7.78
CA GLU A 32 27.91 -2.57 6.88
C GLU A 32 26.62 -2.01 7.50
N ALA A 33 26.44 -2.12 8.81
CA ALA A 33 25.33 -1.50 9.52
C ALA A 33 25.39 0.04 9.45
N GLU A 34 26.55 0.64 9.69
CA GLU A 34 26.76 2.09 9.56
C GLU A 34 26.48 2.60 8.14
N LYS A 35 26.89 1.86 7.10
CA LYS A 35 26.55 2.19 5.71
C LYS A 35 25.06 2.12 5.47
N ALA A 36 24.39 1.13 6.01
CA ALA A 36 22.95 0.96 5.86
C ALA A 36 22.18 2.08 6.57
N GLU A 37 22.59 2.45 7.77
CA GLU A 37 22.05 3.59 8.51
C GLU A 37 22.13 4.87 7.66
N LYS A 38 23.30 5.16 7.10
CA LYS A 38 23.47 6.33 6.23
C LYS A 38 22.55 6.29 5.01
N ILE A 39 22.45 5.13 4.34
CA ILE A 39 21.54 4.97 3.20
C ILE A 39 20.08 5.19 3.64
N ALA A 40 19.69 4.67 4.80
CA ALA A 40 18.33 4.84 5.31
C ALA A 40 18.03 6.30 5.64
N CYS A 41 18.98 7.04 6.26
CA CYS A 41 18.84 8.46 6.52
C CYS A 41 18.73 9.27 5.22
N ASP A 42 19.60 9.01 4.23
CA ASP A 42 19.56 9.67 2.91
C ASP A 42 18.20 9.40 2.19
N LEU A 43 17.63 8.19 2.37
CA LEU A 43 16.31 7.86 1.83
C LEU A 43 15.19 8.56 2.59
N ALA A 44 15.28 8.65 3.92
CA ALA A 44 14.31 9.34 4.76
C ALA A 44 14.21 10.82 4.38
N GLU A 45 15.34 11.50 4.15
CA GLU A 45 15.37 12.89 3.68
C GLU A 45 14.66 13.06 2.33
N LYS A 46 14.95 12.18 1.35
CA LYS A 46 14.29 12.21 0.04
C LYS A 46 12.79 11.95 0.13
N MET A 47 12.39 11.00 0.96
CA MET A 47 10.98 10.73 1.21
C MET A 47 10.27 11.92 1.86
N ALA A 48 10.94 12.61 2.78
CA ALA A 48 10.41 13.81 3.39
C ALA A 48 10.21 14.93 2.36
N GLU A 49 11.16 15.13 1.45
CA GLU A 49 11.03 16.10 0.34
C GLU A 49 9.83 15.80 -0.57
N GLU A 50 9.56 14.51 -0.83
CA GLU A 50 8.46 14.07 -1.70
C GLU A 50 7.08 14.15 -1.00
N ILE A 51 7.01 13.83 0.29
CA ILE A 51 5.76 13.59 1.02
C ILE A 51 5.29 14.84 1.79
N THR A 52 6.20 15.59 2.42
CA THR A 52 5.85 16.75 3.26
C THR A 52 4.97 17.81 2.58
N PRO A 53 5.05 18.06 1.25
CA PRO A 53 4.13 18.96 0.59
C PRO A 53 2.65 18.56 0.65
N TYR A 54 2.37 17.29 0.96
CA TYR A 54 1.01 16.72 1.04
C TYR A 54 0.65 16.23 2.44
N GLU A 55 1.65 15.84 3.24
CA GLU A 55 1.52 15.29 4.59
C GLU A 55 2.55 15.98 5.50
N GLU A 56 2.16 17.10 6.10
CA GLU A 56 3.05 17.96 6.91
C GLU A 56 3.66 17.23 8.12
N ASP A 57 2.94 16.25 8.67
CA ASP A 57 3.35 15.47 9.85
C ASP A 57 4.21 14.24 9.49
N PHE A 58 4.69 14.10 8.24
CA PHE A 58 5.54 12.99 7.87
C PHE A 58 6.86 13.01 8.64
N SER A 59 7.20 11.87 9.23
CA SER A 59 8.50 11.65 9.90
C SER A 59 9.05 10.26 9.55
N CYS A 60 10.36 10.15 9.52
CA CYS A 60 11.06 8.88 9.37
C CYS A 60 12.26 8.86 10.31
N GLU A 61 12.29 7.89 11.20
CA GLU A 61 13.35 7.71 12.18
C GLU A 61 14.19 6.49 11.84
N VAL A 62 15.50 6.60 11.98
CA VAL A 62 16.45 5.51 11.81
C VAL A 62 17.23 5.34 13.10
N SER A 63 17.32 4.12 13.60
CA SER A 63 18.08 3.81 14.81
C SER A 63 18.90 2.55 14.64
N VAL A 64 20.05 2.47 15.30
CA VAL A 64 20.90 1.29 15.35
C VAL A 64 20.94 0.77 16.78
N GLU A 65 20.74 -0.53 16.94
CA GLU A 65 20.80 -1.21 18.23
C GLU A 65 21.87 -2.31 18.20
N ASP A 66 22.62 -2.43 19.29
CA ASP A 66 23.68 -3.42 19.41
C ASP A 66 23.18 -4.76 19.96
N ASN A 67 23.84 -5.84 19.51
CA ASN A 67 23.87 -7.17 20.16
C ASN A 67 22.51 -7.84 20.42
N ARG A 68 21.72 -8.04 19.37
CA ARG A 68 20.56 -8.93 19.45
C ARG A 68 20.79 -10.23 18.69
N THR A 69 20.44 -11.35 19.31
CA THR A 69 20.26 -12.61 18.59
C THR A 69 18.81 -12.65 18.11
N VAL A 70 18.61 -12.56 16.80
CA VAL A 70 17.29 -12.60 16.17
C VAL A 70 17.32 -13.55 14.98
N GLN A 71 16.18 -14.12 14.65
CA GLN A 71 16.03 -14.91 13.45
C GLN A 71 15.63 -13.96 12.30
N ALA A 72 16.33 -14.09 11.18
CA ALA A 72 16.04 -13.28 9.99
C ALA A 72 15.19 -14.08 9.01
N VAL A 73 14.35 -13.35 8.25
CA VAL A 73 13.63 -13.90 7.09
C VAL A 73 14.65 -14.46 6.08
N PRO A 74 14.43 -15.66 5.51
CA PRO A 74 15.30 -16.18 4.47
C PRO A 74 15.47 -15.18 3.31
N ASN A 75 16.69 -15.01 2.82
CA ASN A 75 16.99 -14.00 1.82
C ASN A 75 16.15 -14.12 0.52
N ALA A 76 15.81 -15.34 0.11
CA ALA A 76 14.96 -15.56 -1.06
C ALA A 76 13.55 -15.01 -0.83
N ASP A 77 12.98 -15.27 0.34
CA ASP A 77 11.66 -14.86 0.74
C ASP A 77 11.58 -13.34 0.96
N ALA A 78 12.61 -12.77 1.61
CA ALA A 78 12.72 -11.31 1.76
C ALA A 78 12.79 -10.59 0.40
N LYS A 79 13.55 -11.14 -0.56
CA LYS A 79 13.61 -10.59 -1.94
C LYS A 79 12.27 -10.71 -2.65
N ALA A 80 11.58 -11.84 -2.52
CA ALA A 80 10.26 -12.06 -3.08
C ALA A 80 9.24 -11.07 -2.50
N PHE A 81 9.25 -10.89 -1.18
CA PHE A 81 8.38 -9.95 -0.48
C PHE A 81 8.59 -8.49 -0.93
N VAL A 82 9.84 -8.03 -0.93
CA VAL A 82 10.18 -6.68 -1.39
C VAL A 82 9.86 -6.50 -2.87
N GLY A 83 10.14 -7.52 -3.70
CA GLY A 83 9.81 -7.52 -5.12
C GLY A 83 8.31 -7.39 -5.37
N ALA A 84 7.51 -8.16 -4.68
CA ALA A 84 6.05 -8.10 -4.77
C ALA A 84 5.51 -6.71 -4.35
N LEU A 85 5.98 -6.17 -3.22
CA LEU A 85 5.60 -4.82 -2.76
C LEU A 85 5.99 -3.73 -3.77
N ARG A 86 7.20 -3.81 -4.34
CA ARG A 86 7.70 -2.80 -5.30
C ARG A 86 6.96 -2.82 -6.62
N LEU A 87 6.46 -3.96 -7.06
CA LEU A 87 5.75 -4.12 -8.34
C LEU A 87 4.23 -4.07 -8.20
N ALA A 88 3.69 -4.23 -7.00
CA ALA A 88 2.25 -4.15 -6.77
C ALA A 88 1.74 -2.74 -7.11
N PRO A 89 0.77 -2.60 -8.01
CA PRO A 89 0.10 -1.33 -8.25
C PRO A 89 -0.54 -0.82 -6.95
N ASN A 90 -0.30 0.45 -6.60
CA ASN A 90 -0.89 1.10 -5.44
C ASN A 90 -1.37 2.51 -5.79
N GLY A 91 -2.49 2.93 -5.20
CA GLY A 91 -3.11 4.22 -5.48
C GLY A 91 -4.06 4.18 -6.68
N VAL A 92 -4.30 5.33 -7.28
CA VAL A 92 -5.19 5.50 -8.43
C VAL A 92 -4.41 5.33 -9.73
N TYR A 93 -4.78 4.37 -10.54
CA TYR A 93 -4.12 4.16 -11.84
C TYR A 93 -5.06 4.26 -13.05
N ARG A 94 -6.37 4.47 -12.85
CA ARG A 94 -7.30 4.82 -13.92
C ARG A 94 -8.36 5.79 -13.46
N ARG A 95 -8.51 6.87 -14.24
CA ARG A 95 -9.57 7.88 -14.05
C ARG A 95 -10.51 7.94 -15.26
N ASN A 96 -11.72 8.41 -15.05
CA ASN A 96 -12.64 8.70 -16.14
C ASN A 96 -12.18 9.98 -16.85
N MET A 97 -11.96 9.90 -18.16
CA MET A 97 -11.48 11.04 -18.95
C MET A 97 -12.56 12.11 -19.21
N LYS A 98 -13.84 11.77 -18.98
CA LYS A 98 -14.98 12.68 -19.19
C LYS A 98 -15.48 13.33 -17.88
N MET A 99 -15.06 12.80 -16.74
CA MET A 99 -15.49 13.26 -15.43
C MET A 99 -14.27 13.52 -14.56
N ASP A 100 -14.00 14.78 -14.30
CA ASP A 100 -12.86 15.17 -13.48
C ASP A 100 -12.97 14.58 -12.06
N GLY A 101 -11.84 14.11 -11.56
CA GLY A 101 -11.75 13.49 -10.24
C GLY A 101 -12.35 12.08 -10.10
N PHE A 102 -13.11 11.57 -11.07
CA PHE A 102 -13.74 10.25 -10.94
C PHE A 102 -12.76 9.10 -11.13
N VAL A 103 -12.53 8.35 -10.04
CA VAL A 103 -11.64 7.18 -10.02
C VAL A 103 -12.36 5.96 -10.59
N VAL A 104 -11.76 5.33 -11.59
CA VAL A 104 -12.29 4.10 -12.21
C VAL A 104 -11.61 2.86 -11.64
N VAL A 105 -10.28 2.89 -11.47
CA VAL A 105 -9.52 1.77 -10.88
C VAL A 105 -8.48 2.32 -9.91
N SER A 106 -8.45 1.72 -8.74
CA SER A 106 -7.43 1.94 -7.71
C SER A 106 -7.14 0.67 -6.95
N SER A 107 -6.02 0.62 -6.27
CA SER A 107 -5.73 -0.40 -5.28
C SER A 107 -5.03 0.20 -4.06
N ASN A 108 -5.14 -0.49 -2.95
CA ASN A 108 -4.52 -0.12 -1.71
C ASN A 108 -3.76 -1.31 -1.13
N ILE A 109 -2.45 -1.14 -0.88
CA ILE A 109 -1.68 -2.07 -0.06
C ILE A 109 -1.99 -1.72 1.39
N GLY A 110 -2.99 -2.37 1.96
CA GLY A 110 -3.51 -2.04 3.28
C GLY A 110 -2.74 -2.68 4.44
N VAL A 111 -2.10 -3.84 4.18
CA VAL A 111 -1.25 -4.53 5.16
C VAL A 111 -0.08 -5.18 4.45
N ALA A 112 1.11 -4.99 5.00
CA ALA A 112 2.29 -5.74 4.61
C ALA A 112 3.06 -6.15 5.87
N ARG A 113 3.34 -7.44 6.03
CA ARG A 113 4.06 -8.00 7.19
C ARG A 113 5.04 -9.06 6.77
N ALA A 114 6.20 -9.02 7.35
CA ALA A 114 7.22 -10.06 7.26
C ALA A 114 7.82 -10.30 8.65
N ASP A 115 7.85 -11.53 9.05
CA ASP A 115 8.53 -12.04 10.23
C ASP A 115 9.13 -13.43 9.92
N GLU A 116 9.70 -14.09 10.91
CA GLU A 116 10.35 -15.40 10.74
C GLU A 116 9.39 -16.51 10.27
N ASP A 117 8.12 -16.39 10.60
CA ASP A 117 7.11 -17.43 10.36
C ASP A 117 6.26 -17.14 9.13
N LYS A 118 6.05 -15.87 8.79
CA LYS A 118 5.04 -15.50 7.80
C LYS A 118 5.34 -14.21 7.04
N LEU A 119 5.07 -14.26 5.74
CA LEU A 119 5.06 -13.12 4.84
C LEU A 119 3.63 -12.90 4.34
N VAL A 120 3.09 -11.71 4.53
CA VAL A 120 1.71 -11.39 4.17
C VAL A 120 1.66 -10.04 3.48
N ILE A 121 0.97 -9.98 2.35
CA ILE A 121 0.59 -8.72 1.69
C ILE A 121 -0.92 -8.76 1.44
N VAL A 122 -1.65 -7.78 1.96
CA VAL A 122 -3.08 -7.64 1.75
C VAL A 122 -3.32 -6.43 0.87
N ILE A 123 -3.94 -6.66 -0.29
CA ILE A 123 -4.20 -5.64 -1.30
C ILE A 123 -5.70 -5.60 -1.57
N SER A 124 -6.27 -4.39 -1.57
CA SER A 124 -7.68 -4.15 -1.86
C SER A 124 -7.84 -3.40 -3.19
N PRO A 125 -7.98 -4.09 -4.33
CA PRO A 125 -8.29 -3.45 -5.60
C PRO A 125 -9.77 -3.09 -5.68
N ARG A 126 -10.07 -1.95 -6.33
CA ARG A 126 -11.43 -1.46 -6.53
C ARG A 126 -11.63 -0.95 -7.94
N SER A 127 -12.78 -1.25 -8.52
CA SER A 127 -13.20 -0.67 -9.78
C SER A 127 -14.73 -0.51 -9.84
N SER A 128 -15.19 0.55 -10.52
CA SER A 128 -16.59 0.72 -10.89
C SER A 128 -17.01 -0.10 -12.12
N VAL A 129 -16.06 -0.78 -12.78
CA VAL A 129 -16.26 -1.55 -14.01
C VAL A 129 -15.86 -2.99 -13.76
N ALA A 130 -16.80 -3.93 -13.93
CA ALA A 130 -16.60 -5.34 -13.60
C ALA A 130 -15.40 -5.98 -14.31
N SER A 131 -15.22 -5.72 -15.62
CA SER A 131 -14.08 -6.27 -16.36
C SER A 131 -12.73 -5.74 -15.89
N LEU A 132 -12.68 -4.52 -15.38
CA LEU A 132 -11.45 -3.93 -14.81
C LEU A 132 -11.20 -4.42 -13.39
N GLN A 133 -12.24 -4.78 -12.66
CA GLN A 133 -12.10 -5.45 -11.37
C GLN A 133 -11.51 -6.84 -11.55
N GLU A 134 -11.97 -7.60 -12.54
CA GLU A 134 -11.42 -8.91 -12.85
C GLU A 134 -9.97 -8.83 -13.35
N ASP A 135 -9.66 -7.90 -14.26
CA ASP A 135 -8.28 -7.64 -14.72
C ASP A 135 -7.34 -7.31 -13.52
N ALA A 136 -7.80 -6.50 -12.57
CA ALA A 136 -7.02 -6.20 -11.37
C ALA A 136 -6.77 -7.46 -10.53
N LYS A 137 -7.79 -8.30 -10.33
CA LYS A 137 -7.68 -9.57 -9.61
C LYS A 137 -6.68 -10.52 -10.29
N GLU A 138 -6.78 -10.69 -11.60
CA GLU A 138 -5.85 -11.52 -12.39
C GLU A 138 -4.41 -11.01 -12.24
N ARG A 139 -4.18 -9.70 -12.33
CA ARG A 139 -2.85 -9.10 -12.18
C ARG A 139 -2.24 -9.33 -10.81
N PHE A 140 -3.01 -9.17 -9.73
CA PHE A 140 -2.51 -9.43 -8.38
C PHE A 140 -2.29 -10.91 -8.12
N THR A 141 -3.11 -11.79 -8.71
CA THR A 141 -2.89 -13.24 -8.67
C THR A 141 -1.58 -13.60 -9.36
N LEU A 142 -1.38 -13.13 -10.58
CA LEU A 142 -0.14 -13.37 -11.33
C LEU A 142 1.09 -12.79 -10.61
N LEU A 143 0.97 -11.60 -10.03
CA LEU A 143 2.04 -10.99 -9.24
C LEU A 143 2.42 -11.89 -8.05
N GLY A 144 1.44 -12.30 -7.26
CA GLY A 144 1.67 -13.18 -6.11
C GLY A 144 2.31 -14.49 -6.50
N GLU A 145 1.77 -15.18 -7.50
CA GLU A 145 2.32 -16.45 -8.02
C GLU A 145 3.75 -16.29 -8.54
N THR A 146 4.05 -15.18 -9.24
CA THR A 146 5.40 -14.89 -9.76
C THR A 146 6.44 -14.79 -8.65
N PHE A 147 6.06 -14.29 -7.49
CA PHE A 147 6.93 -14.19 -6.32
C PHE A 147 6.78 -15.37 -5.33
N GLY A 148 6.04 -16.41 -5.70
CA GLY A 148 5.90 -17.63 -4.91
C GLY A 148 4.94 -17.50 -3.71
N PHE A 149 4.05 -16.52 -3.72
CA PHE A 149 3.00 -16.40 -2.72
C PHE A 149 1.80 -17.29 -3.06
N GLU A 150 1.17 -17.84 -2.02
CA GLU A 150 -0.18 -18.36 -2.13
C GLU A 150 -1.16 -17.18 -2.16
N VAL A 151 -1.99 -17.12 -3.20
CA VAL A 151 -2.93 -16.01 -3.41
C VAL A 151 -4.35 -16.45 -3.10
N THR A 152 -5.02 -15.73 -2.24
CA THR A 152 -6.43 -15.92 -1.92
C THR A 152 -7.21 -14.64 -2.17
N CYS A 153 -8.39 -14.75 -2.79
CA CYS A 153 -9.31 -13.65 -2.99
C CYS A 153 -10.55 -13.84 -2.11
N SER A 154 -10.96 -12.79 -1.41
CA SER A 154 -12.12 -12.81 -0.54
C SER A 154 -12.79 -11.45 -0.44
N GLY A 155 -14.02 -11.40 0.08
CA GLY A 155 -14.74 -10.14 0.30
C GLY A 155 -15.15 -9.43 -1.00
N GLU A 156 -15.27 -10.16 -2.10
CA GLU A 156 -15.66 -9.61 -3.39
C GLU A 156 -17.11 -9.10 -3.35
N TYR A 157 -17.32 -7.92 -3.93
CA TYR A 157 -18.64 -7.38 -4.16
C TYR A 157 -18.67 -6.66 -5.52
N PRO A 158 -19.82 -6.68 -6.23
CA PRO A 158 -19.90 -6.06 -7.54
C PRO A 158 -19.75 -4.53 -7.44
N GLY A 159 -18.98 -3.97 -8.34
CA GLY A 159 -18.96 -2.53 -8.58
C GLY A 159 -20.24 -2.08 -9.27
N TRP A 160 -20.51 -0.78 -9.25
CA TRP A 160 -21.59 -0.18 -10.04
C TRP A 160 -21.05 0.98 -10.87
N SER A 161 -21.56 1.06 -12.10
CA SER A 161 -21.24 2.17 -12.98
C SER A 161 -21.91 3.46 -12.50
N TYR A 162 -21.21 4.57 -12.68
CA TYR A 162 -21.79 5.87 -12.43
C TYR A 162 -22.97 6.11 -13.39
N ALA A 163 -24.14 6.46 -12.85
CA ALA A 163 -25.30 6.89 -13.62
C ALA A 163 -25.25 8.41 -13.78
N GLU A 164 -25.22 8.91 -15.02
CA GLU A 164 -25.23 10.36 -15.29
C GLU A 164 -26.50 11.02 -14.77
N GLU A 165 -27.65 10.35 -14.95
CA GLU A 165 -28.94 10.74 -14.39
C GLU A 165 -29.27 9.85 -13.18
N SER A 166 -29.61 10.45 -12.07
CA SER A 166 -29.91 9.70 -10.83
C SER A 166 -30.93 10.43 -9.98
N ARG A 167 -32.14 9.88 -9.94
CA ARG A 167 -33.22 10.45 -9.13
C ARG A 167 -32.86 10.56 -7.65
N ILE A 168 -32.10 9.60 -7.13
CA ILE A 168 -31.67 9.64 -5.73
C ILE A 168 -30.74 10.82 -5.47
N ARG A 169 -29.80 11.12 -6.37
CA ARG A 169 -28.92 12.29 -6.23
C ARG A 169 -29.69 13.59 -6.29
N GLU A 170 -30.66 13.71 -7.19
CA GLU A 170 -31.54 14.88 -7.29
C GLU A 170 -32.28 15.11 -5.98
N VAL A 171 -32.93 14.07 -5.46
CA VAL A 171 -33.65 14.14 -4.17
C VAL A 171 -32.73 14.52 -3.01
N PHE A 172 -31.52 13.93 -2.95
CA PHE A 172 -30.54 14.30 -1.92
C PHE A 172 -30.09 15.75 -2.04
N ALA A 173 -29.78 16.21 -3.25
CA ALA A 173 -29.37 17.60 -3.49
C ALA A 173 -30.50 18.61 -3.15
N GLU A 174 -31.76 18.31 -3.51
CA GLU A 174 -32.91 19.10 -3.13
C GLU A 174 -33.09 19.18 -1.62
N SER A 175 -33.07 18.01 -0.93
CA SER A 175 -33.22 17.94 0.52
C SER A 175 -32.07 18.62 1.25
N TYR A 176 -30.84 18.48 0.76
CA TYR A 176 -29.68 19.17 1.33
C TYR A 176 -29.82 20.68 1.23
N ARG A 177 -30.22 21.19 0.07
CA ARG A 177 -30.47 22.62 -0.15
C ARG A 177 -31.60 23.16 0.74
N GLU A 178 -32.68 22.39 0.90
CA GLU A 178 -33.79 22.77 1.78
C GLU A 178 -33.37 22.85 3.25
N LEU A 179 -32.55 21.92 3.72
CA LEU A 179 -32.14 21.83 5.12
C LEU A 179 -31.01 22.81 5.47
N PHE A 180 -30.06 23.02 4.57
CA PHE A 180 -28.83 23.76 4.85
C PHE A 180 -28.68 25.07 4.08
N GLY A 181 -29.54 25.34 3.09
CA GLY A 181 -29.52 26.58 2.31
C GLY A 181 -28.34 26.71 1.35
N THR A 182 -27.56 25.65 1.12
CA THR A 182 -26.37 25.62 0.26
C THR A 182 -26.43 24.45 -0.73
N GLU A 183 -25.71 24.53 -1.84
CA GLU A 183 -25.51 23.40 -2.76
C GLU A 183 -24.64 22.32 -2.09
N MET A 184 -24.88 21.04 -2.47
CA MET A 184 -24.12 19.88 -1.98
C MET A 184 -22.83 19.71 -2.79
#